data_927fe2be4bb3c7721f78abf8488b0058
#
_entry.id   927fe2be4bb3c7721f78abf8488b0058
#
_cell.length_a   1.000
_cell.length_b   1.000
_cell.length_c   1.000
_cell.angle_alpha   90.00
_cell.angle_beta   90.00
_cell.angle_gamma   90.00
#
_symmetry.space_group_name_H-M   'P 1'
#
loop_
_entity.id
_entity.type
_entity.pdbx_description
1 polymer ?
#
loop_
_entity_poly.entity_id
_entity_poly.type
_entity_poly.pdbx_seq_one_letter_code
_entity_poly.pdbx_strand_id
1 'polypeptide(L)'
;PKAHAEKNLVIDLLKYETLSLEELLYFLPLSNAQRAAQKSFVLVNKAVHIDHVPEELMVVPTLDEAKDVIDLEEIQRDLGF
;
A
#
# COMPACT_ATOMS: atom_id res chain seq x y z
N PRO A 1 -4.28 1.55 18.18
CA PRO A 1 -3.29 0.70 17.53
C PRO A 1 -3.93 -0.51 16.85
N LYS A 2 -4.80 -1.17 17.54
CA LYS A 2 -5.48 -2.33 16.95
C LYS A 2 -6.33 -1.95 15.75
N ALA A 3 -6.92 -0.77 15.76
CA ALA A 3 -7.77 -0.32 14.68
C ALA A 3 -7.03 -0.25 13.34
N HIS A 4 -5.75 0.11 13.37
CA HIS A 4 -4.97 0.17 12.14
C HIS A 4 -4.71 -1.19 11.54
N ALA A 5 -4.50 -2.21 12.38
CA ALA A 5 -4.24 -3.56 11.91
C ALA A 5 -5.51 -4.30 11.49
N GLU A 6 -6.68 -3.76 11.84
CA GLU A 6 -7.97 -4.38 11.52
C GLU A 6 -8.57 -3.87 10.21
N LYS A 7 -7.96 -2.86 9.61
CA LYS A 7 -8.50 -2.22 8.41
C LYS A 7 -7.45 -2.14 7.33
N ASN A 8 -7.90 -2.21 6.08
CA ASN A 8 -7.04 -1.88 4.96
C ASN A 8 -6.70 -0.40 5.02
N LEU A 9 -5.48 -0.05 4.64
CA LEU A 9 -5.03 1.33 4.65
C LEU A 9 -4.65 1.79 3.25
N VAL A 10 -5.10 2.98 2.91
CA VAL A 10 -4.68 3.70 1.71
C VAL A 10 -4.08 5.02 2.16
N ILE A 11 -2.83 5.26 1.80
CA ILE A 11 -2.14 6.50 2.12
C ILE A 11 -2.10 7.35 0.86
N ASP A 12 -2.82 8.46 0.89
CA ASP A 12 -2.91 9.37 -0.25
C ASP A 12 -1.73 10.34 -0.21
N LEU A 13 -0.80 10.15 -1.11
CA LEU A 13 0.40 10.97 -1.23
C LEU A 13 0.40 11.78 -2.53
N LEU A 14 -0.77 12.01 -3.11
CA LEU A 14 -0.89 12.74 -4.37
C LEU A 14 -0.45 14.20 -4.28
N LYS A 15 -0.40 14.75 -3.07
CA LYS A 15 0.09 16.11 -2.84
C LYS A 15 1.59 16.24 -3.08
N TYR A 16 2.32 15.16 -2.99
CA TYR A 16 3.78 15.16 -3.11
C TYR A 16 4.16 14.85 -4.55
N GLU A 17 5.04 15.66 -5.11
CA GLU A 17 5.45 15.45 -6.49
C GLU A 17 6.29 14.20 -6.65
N THR A 18 7.25 14.02 -5.75
CA THR A 18 8.11 12.85 -5.78
C THR A 18 8.31 12.30 -4.38
N LEU A 19 8.58 11.01 -4.32
CA LEU A 19 8.97 10.35 -3.08
C LEU A 19 10.32 9.68 -3.32
N SER A 20 11.27 9.93 -2.41
CA SER A 20 12.56 9.26 -2.47
C SER A 20 12.42 7.82 -1.98
N LEU A 21 13.42 7.00 -2.29
CA LEU A 21 13.46 5.64 -1.77
C LEU A 21 13.46 5.64 -0.23
N GLU A 22 14.18 6.58 0.38
CA GLU A 22 14.21 6.69 1.84
C GLU A 22 12.82 6.94 2.39
N GLU A 23 12.06 7.84 1.77
CA GLU A 23 10.70 8.12 2.19
C GLU A 23 9.80 6.89 2.06
N LEU A 24 9.95 6.15 0.99
CA LEU A 24 9.20 4.92 0.79
C LEU A 24 9.55 3.88 1.85
N LEU A 25 10.82 3.80 2.24
CA LEU A 25 11.26 2.84 3.25
C LEU A 25 10.67 3.12 4.63
N TYR A 26 10.28 4.35 4.93
CA TYR A 26 9.59 4.66 6.17
C TYR A 26 8.26 3.93 6.29
N PHE A 27 7.65 3.56 5.18
CA PHE A 27 6.37 2.86 5.20
C PHE A 27 6.50 1.35 5.33
N LEU A 28 7.71 0.81 5.21
CA LEU A 28 7.91 -0.64 5.30
C LEU A 28 7.42 -1.27 6.60
N PRO A 29 7.75 -0.72 7.78
CA PRO A 29 7.26 -1.32 9.02
C PRO A 29 5.73 -1.36 9.07
N LEU A 30 5.08 -0.30 8.60
CA LEU A 30 3.63 -0.24 8.59
C LEU A 30 3.05 -1.23 7.58
N SER A 31 3.66 -1.33 6.41
CA SER A 31 3.25 -2.29 5.40
C SER A 31 3.36 -3.72 5.91
N ASN A 32 4.47 -4.03 6.57
CA ASN A 32 4.69 -5.38 7.12
C ASN A 32 3.69 -5.71 8.21
N ALA A 33 3.35 -4.73 9.07
CA ALA A 33 2.36 -4.93 10.11
C ALA A 33 0.98 -5.19 9.51
N GLN A 34 0.60 -4.47 8.47
CA GLN A 34 -0.66 -4.68 7.79
C GLN A 34 -0.73 -6.06 7.14
N ARG A 35 0.34 -6.49 6.49
CA ARG A 35 0.40 -7.81 5.86
C ARG A 35 0.31 -8.91 6.90
N ALA A 36 0.98 -8.75 8.04
CA ALA A 36 0.90 -9.73 9.13
C ALA A 36 -0.51 -9.85 9.68
N ALA A 37 -1.28 -8.78 9.62
CA ALA A 37 -2.69 -8.77 10.03
C ALA A 37 -3.62 -9.22 8.89
N GLN A 38 -3.08 -9.59 7.73
CA GLN A 38 -3.83 -9.96 6.54
C GLN A 38 -4.71 -8.81 6.02
N LYS A 39 -4.15 -7.60 6.05
CA LYS A 39 -4.81 -6.41 5.54
C LYS A 39 -3.95 -5.75 4.47
N SER A 40 -4.60 -5.04 3.58
CA SER A 40 -3.91 -4.36 2.48
C SER A 40 -3.34 -3.02 2.93
N PHE A 41 -2.23 -2.64 2.31
CA PHE A 41 -1.61 -1.35 2.53
C PHE A 41 -1.15 -0.81 1.17
N VAL A 42 -1.74 0.30 0.74
CA VAL A 42 -1.48 0.85 -0.58
C VAL A 42 -1.10 2.33 -0.46
N LEU A 43 -0.03 2.71 -1.13
CA LEU A 43 0.37 4.11 -1.25
C LEU A 43 -0.10 4.64 -2.60
N VAL A 44 -0.55 5.89 -2.63
CA VAL A 44 -1.02 6.53 -3.87
C VAL A 44 -0.12 7.71 -4.18
N ASN A 45 0.63 7.63 -5.29
CA ASN A 45 1.49 8.72 -5.74
C ASN A 45 1.75 8.56 -7.24
N LYS A 46 1.58 9.64 -7.99
CA LYS A 46 1.73 9.61 -9.46
C LYS A 46 3.17 9.64 -9.93
N ALA A 47 4.07 10.18 -9.12
CA ALA A 47 5.43 10.46 -9.56
C ALA A 47 6.42 9.34 -9.25
N VAL A 48 6.02 8.32 -8.50
CA VAL A 48 6.90 7.23 -8.14
C VAL A 48 7.11 6.30 -9.33
N HIS A 49 8.37 6.01 -9.63
CA HIS A 49 8.71 5.02 -10.66
C HIS A 49 8.62 3.63 -10.04
N ILE A 50 7.83 2.79 -10.66
CA ILE A 50 7.55 1.44 -10.15
C ILE A 50 8.83 0.62 -9.97
N ASP A 51 9.82 0.84 -10.82
CA ASP A 51 11.11 0.12 -10.76
C ASP A 51 11.91 0.44 -9.50
N HIS A 52 11.60 1.57 -8.85
CA HIS A 52 12.32 2.00 -7.66
C HIS A 52 11.57 1.68 -6.38
N VAL A 53 10.42 1.04 -6.47
CA VAL A 53 9.59 0.71 -5.31
C VAL A 53 9.98 -0.67 -4.80
N PRO A 54 10.25 -0.80 -3.48
CA PRO A 54 10.48 -2.13 -2.91
C PRO A 54 9.28 -3.05 -3.14
N GLU A 55 9.54 -4.33 -3.37
CA GLU A 55 8.48 -5.30 -3.63
C GLU A 55 7.46 -5.38 -2.50
N GLU A 56 7.89 -5.07 -1.29
CA GLU A 56 7.03 -5.10 -0.11
C GLU A 56 6.02 -3.98 -0.08
N LEU A 57 6.18 -2.97 -0.92
CA LEU A 57 5.26 -1.84 -0.98
C LEU A 57 4.43 -1.89 -2.25
N MET A 58 3.16 -1.57 -2.13
CA MET A 58 2.27 -1.39 -3.28
C MET A 58 2.03 0.10 -3.46
N VAL A 59 2.43 0.63 -4.62
CA VAL A 59 2.23 2.03 -4.96
C VAL A 59 1.46 2.10 -6.27
N VAL A 60 0.39 2.88 -6.29
CA VAL A 60 -0.43 3.06 -7.49
C VAL A 60 -0.63 4.55 -7.75
N PRO A 61 -0.91 4.96 -8.99
CA PRO A 61 -1.00 6.37 -9.34
C PRO A 61 -2.35 7.02 -9.00
N THR A 62 -3.40 6.25 -8.74
CA THR A 62 -4.72 6.80 -8.46
C THR A 62 -5.40 6.08 -7.29
N LEU A 63 -6.36 6.77 -6.69
CA LEU A 63 -7.17 6.17 -5.61
C LEU A 63 -8.05 5.05 -6.14
N ASP A 64 -8.54 5.14 -7.37
CA ASP A 64 -9.34 4.08 -7.97
C ASP A 64 -8.54 2.80 -8.10
N GLU A 65 -7.29 2.89 -8.52
CA GLU A 65 -6.42 1.73 -8.61
C GLU A 65 -6.11 1.14 -7.23
N ALA A 66 -5.96 2.00 -6.21
CA ALA A 66 -5.76 1.52 -4.85
C ALA A 66 -6.95 0.69 -4.39
N LYS A 67 -8.15 1.14 -4.69
CA LYS A 67 -9.36 0.40 -4.34
C LYS A 67 -9.39 -0.94 -5.06
N ASP A 68 -9.05 -0.96 -6.35
CA ASP A 68 -9.04 -2.19 -7.13
C ASP A 68 -8.04 -3.20 -6.56
N VAL A 69 -6.86 -2.73 -6.15
CA VAL A 69 -5.85 -3.60 -5.53
C VAL A 69 -6.40 -4.22 -4.25
N ILE A 70 -7.04 -3.41 -3.41
CA ILE A 70 -7.59 -3.90 -2.15
C ILE A 70 -8.69 -4.93 -2.41
N ASP A 71 -9.59 -4.63 -3.33
CA ASP A 71 -10.68 -5.55 -3.68
C ASP A 71 -10.11 -6.90 -4.16
N LEU A 72 -9.11 -6.86 -5.02
CA LEU A 72 -8.50 -8.07 -5.54
C LEU A 72 -7.81 -8.87 -4.44
N GLU A 73 -7.08 -8.20 -3.55
CA GLU A 73 -6.40 -8.88 -2.45
C GLU A 73 -7.39 -9.51 -1.49
N GLU A 74 -8.51 -8.85 -1.24
CA GLU A 74 -9.55 -9.42 -0.38
C GLU A 74 -10.15 -10.68 -1.00
N ILE A 75 -10.39 -10.66 -2.29
CA ILE A 75 -10.88 -11.84 -3.01
C ILE A 75 -9.88 -12.98 -2.91
N GLN A 76 -8.60 -12.68 -3.11
CA GLN A 76 -7.55 -13.70 -3.02
C GLN A 76 -7.48 -14.31 -1.62
N ARG A 77 -7.60 -13.49 -0.59
CA ARG A 77 -7.59 -13.98 0.80
C ARG A 77 -8.80 -14.87 1.08
N ASP A 78 -9.98 -14.49 0.56
CA ASP A 78 -11.19 -15.29 0.73
C ASP A 78 -11.07 -16.65 0.05
N LEU A 79 -10.31 -16.71 -1.04
CA LEU A 79 -10.08 -17.96 -1.78
C LEU A 79 -8.93 -18.78 -1.20
N GLY A 80 -8.25 -18.28 -0.18
CA GLY A 80 -7.17 -19.02 0.47
C GLY A 80 -5.79 -18.88 -0.21
N PHE A 81 -5.61 -17.88 -1.04
CA PHE A 81 -4.31 -17.65 -1.70
C PHE A 81 -3.35 -16.83 -0.86
#